data_8ea0f75ea25df73aea5a642914b3ed60
#
_entry.id   8ea0f75ea25df73aea5a642914b3ed60
#
_cell.length_a   1.000
_cell.length_b   1.000
_cell.length_c   1.000
_cell.angle_alpha   90.00
_cell.angle_beta   90.00
_cell.angle_gamma   90.00
#
_symmetry.space_group_name_H-M   'P 1'
#
loop_
_entity.id
_entity.type
_entity.pdbx_description
1 polymer ?
#
loop_
_entity_poly.entity_id
_entity_poly.type
_entity_poly.pdbx_seq_one_letter_code
_entity_poly.pdbx_strand_id
1 'polypeptide(L)'
;MSGHAFDNSYDLSNEQLQQLEEAEEAMLRADFGKAEQILLAMLEEDDECIPVLNNLAHLHGRHFSDFEKAVELYDKVLNLEPDNAWARDARRRYQRYVGRD
;
A
#
# COMPACT_ATOMS: atom_id res chain seq x y z
N MET A 1 -10.32 -18.08 -11.30
CA MET A 1 -10.22 -17.60 -11.35
C MET A 1 -10.03 -16.82 -10.91
N SER A 2 -9.77 -16.42 -10.63
CA SER A 2 -9.68 -15.71 -10.08
C SER A 2 -9.81 -14.77 -10.40
N GLY A 3 -9.76 -14.33 -10.51
CA GLY A 3 -9.81 -13.54 -10.71
C GLY A 3 -10.08 -12.68 -10.81
N HIS A 4 -10.06 -12.39 -10.44
CA HIS A 4 -10.14 -11.69 -10.27
C HIS A 4 -10.05 -10.93 -10.39
N ALA A 5 -10.26 -11.31 -10.24
CA ALA A 5 -10.26 -10.50 -9.97
C ALA A 5 -9.79 -9.47 -10.48
N PHE A 6 -9.55 -9.64 -11.07
CA PHE A 6 -9.14 -8.76 -11.28
C PHE A 6 -8.82 -8.13 -12.22
N ASP A 7 -8.91 -7.62 -11.93
CA ASP A 7 -9.00 -6.39 -12.54
C ASP A 7 -7.68 -5.67 -12.39
N ASN A 8 -6.97 -5.65 -13.44
CA ASN A 8 -5.66 -4.98 -13.44
C ASN A 8 -5.84 -3.55 -13.96
N SER A 9 -6.63 -2.77 -13.20
CA SER A 9 -6.95 -1.42 -13.66
C SER A 9 -5.74 -0.49 -13.66
N TYR A 10 -4.66 -0.88 -13.00
CA TYR A 10 -3.43 -0.09 -13.02
C TYR A 10 -2.44 -0.59 -14.05
N ASP A 11 -2.84 -1.59 -14.83
CA ASP A 11 -2.03 -2.10 -15.94
C ASP A 11 -0.64 -2.54 -15.48
N LEU A 12 -0.61 -3.30 -14.40
CA LEU A 12 0.64 -3.82 -13.86
C LEU A 12 1.15 -4.96 -14.74
N SER A 13 2.47 -5.08 -14.82
CA SER A 13 3.09 -6.19 -15.52
C SER A 13 2.86 -7.49 -14.75
N ASN A 14 3.07 -8.62 -15.42
CA ASN A 14 2.96 -9.91 -14.74
C ASN A 14 3.94 -10.02 -13.58
N GLU A 15 5.12 -9.48 -13.75
CA GLU A 15 6.12 -9.47 -12.68
C GLU A 15 5.65 -8.65 -11.49
N GLN A 16 5.08 -7.47 -11.76
CA GLN A 16 4.56 -6.62 -10.68
C GLN A 16 3.42 -7.31 -9.94
N LEU A 17 2.52 -7.96 -10.69
CA LEU A 17 1.40 -8.67 -10.07
C LEU A 17 1.91 -9.80 -9.18
N GLN A 18 2.93 -10.52 -9.62
CA GLN A 18 3.49 -11.61 -8.83
C GLN A 18 4.17 -11.09 -7.58
N GLN A 19 4.92 -10.00 -7.69
CA GLN A 19 5.57 -9.39 -6.52
C GLN A 19 4.55 -8.90 -5.52
N LEU A 20 3.48 -8.26 -6.01
CA LEU A 20 2.43 -7.76 -5.14
C LEU A 20 1.75 -8.91 -4.40
N GLU A 21 1.49 -10.00 -5.11
CA GLU A 21 0.90 -11.17 -4.48
C GLU A 21 1.81 -11.74 -3.39
N GLU A 22 3.11 -11.80 -3.65
CA GLU A 22 4.06 -12.27 -2.65
C GLU A 22 4.07 -11.38 -1.41
N ALA A 23 3.98 -10.07 -1.62
CA ALA A 23 3.93 -9.14 -0.48
C ALA A 23 2.66 -9.35 0.33
N GLU A 24 1.53 -9.54 -0.36
CA GLU A 24 0.26 -9.75 0.34
C GLU A 24 0.26 -11.07 1.10
N GLU A 25 0.85 -12.12 0.53
CA GLU A 25 0.98 -13.38 1.24
C GLU A 25 1.86 -13.25 2.47
N ALA A 26 2.94 -12.49 2.37
CA ALA A 26 3.81 -12.26 3.51
C ALA A 26 3.04 -11.55 4.63
N MET A 27 2.20 -10.57 4.26
CA MET A 27 1.37 -9.87 5.24
C MET A 27 0.39 -10.83 5.93
N LEU A 28 -0.21 -11.72 5.14
CA LEU A 28 -1.14 -12.71 5.71
C LEU A 28 -0.46 -13.65 6.69
N ARG A 29 0.82 -13.93 6.46
CA ARG A 29 1.60 -14.78 7.37
C ARG A 29 2.23 -13.99 8.51
N ALA A 30 1.92 -12.70 8.59
CA ALA A 30 2.50 -11.78 9.57
C ALA A 30 4.02 -11.62 9.41
N ASP A 31 4.53 -11.86 8.20
CA ASP A 31 5.94 -11.61 7.89
C ASP A 31 6.06 -10.20 7.33
N PHE A 32 5.89 -9.22 8.23
CA PHE A 32 5.76 -7.83 7.82
C PHE A 32 7.07 -7.24 7.30
N GLY A 33 8.19 -7.71 7.81
CA GLY A 33 9.50 -7.28 7.31
C GLY A 33 9.70 -7.68 5.86
N LYS A 34 9.33 -8.90 5.51
CA LYS A 34 9.44 -9.37 4.15
C LYS A 34 8.50 -8.59 3.23
N ALA A 35 7.27 -8.37 3.69
CA ALA A 35 6.30 -7.61 2.91
C ALA A 35 6.83 -6.22 2.62
N GLU A 36 7.39 -5.56 3.62
CA GLU A 36 7.95 -4.23 3.43
C GLU A 36 9.08 -4.23 2.42
N GLN A 37 9.97 -5.20 2.50
CA GLN A 37 11.10 -5.28 1.57
C GLN A 37 10.63 -5.41 0.13
N ILE A 38 9.62 -6.25 -0.09
CA ILE A 38 9.08 -6.45 -1.44
C ILE A 38 8.45 -5.16 -1.95
N LEU A 39 7.63 -4.52 -1.13
CA LEU A 39 6.93 -3.31 -1.53
C LEU A 39 7.89 -2.15 -1.80
N LEU A 40 8.92 -2.01 -0.97
CA LEU A 40 9.91 -0.97 -1.19
C LEU A 40 10.70 -1.19 -2.47
N ALA A 41 11.06 -2.45 -2.77
CA ALA A 41 11.76 -2.75 -4.01
C ALA A 41 10.89 -2.43 -5.22
N MET A 42 9.59 -2.71 -5.13
CA MET A 42 8.67 -2.37 -6.22
C MET A 42 8.59 -0.85 -6.43
N LEU A 43 8.61 -0.08 -5.35
CA LEU A 43 8.56 1.37 -5.45
C LEU A 43 9.82 1.97 -6.07
N GLU A 44 10.96 1.29 -5.91
CA GLU A 44 12.18 1.76 -6.55
C GLU A 44 12.06 1.72 -8.06
N GLU A 45 11.29 0.78 -8.59
CA GLU A 45 11.11 0.65 -10.02
C GLU A 45 9.94 1.48 -10.54
N ASP A 46 8.92 1.68 -9.71
CA ASP A 46 7.73 2.44 -10.09
C ASP A 46 7.20 3.12 -8.84
N ASP A 47 7.66 4.35 -8.61
CA ASP A 47 7.33 5.06 -7.37
C ASP A 47 5.90 5.63 -7.37
N GLU A 48 5.16 5.45 -8.46
CA GLU A 48 3.77 5.89 -8.54
C GLU A 48 2.81 4.70 -8.64
N CYS A 49 3.26 3.53 -8.25
CA CYS A 49 2.42 2.32 -8.30
C CYS A 49 1.43 2.37 -7.14
N ILE A 50 0.19 2.73 -7.44
CA ILE A 50 -0.83 2.96 -6.42
C ILE A 50 -1.11 1.73 -5.56
N PRO A 51 -1.28 0.51 -6.12
CA PRO A 51 -1.46 -0.66 -5.26
C PRO A 51 -0.33 -0.88 -4.27
N VAL A 52 0.90 -0.59 -4.67
CA VAL A 52 2.05 -0.73 -3.77
C VAL A 52 2.01 0.33 -2.68
N LEU A 53 1.72 1.58 -3.07
CA LEU A 53 1.62 2.67 -2.09
C LEU A 53 0.53 2.38 -1.06
N ASN A 54 -0.63 1.90 -1.50
CA ASN A 54 -1.73 1.57 -0.61
C ASN A 54 -1.36 0.44 0.35
N ASN A 55 -0.70 -0.59 -0.16
CA ASN A 55 -0.30 -1.71 0.70
C ASN A 55 0.77 -1.30 1.70
N LEU A 56 1.72 -0.49 1.27
CA LEU A 56 2.78 -0.03 2.17
C LEU A 56 2.21 0.90 3.24
N ALA A 57 1.28 1.78 2.84
CA ALA A 57 0.62 2.66 3.80
C ALA A 57 -0.16 1.84 4.84
N HIS A 58 -0.89 0.83 4.39
CA HIS A 58 -1.64 -0.05 5.28
C HIS A 58 -0.70 -0.76 6.25
N LEU A 59 0.42 -1.26 5.74
CA LEU A 59 1.40 -1.94 6.56
C LEU A 59 1.92 -1.03 7.68
N HIS A 60 2.27 0.20 7.33
CA HIS A 60 2.78 1.13 8.33
C HIS A 60 1.73 1.52 9.35
N GLY A 61 0.51 1.80 8.89
CA GLY A 61 -0.54 2.23 9.80
C GLY A 61 -1.08 1.12 10.67
N ARG A 62 -1.31 -0.05 10.08
CA ARG A 62 -1.99 -1.14 10.77
C ARG A 62 -1.03 -1.98 11.61
N HIS A 63 0.16 -2.22 11.10
CA HIS A 63 1.06 -3.19 11.73
C HIS A 63 2.28 -2.59 12.40
N PHE A 64 2.79 -1.48 11.89
CA PHE A 64 3.96 -0.82 12.48
C PHE A 64 3.58 0.35 13.38
N SER A 65 2.33 0.74 13.39
CA SER A 65 1.84 1.91 14.15
C SER A 65 2.59 3.18 13.79
N ASP A 66 3.07 3.27 12.58
CA ASP A 66 3.76 4.44 12.06
C ASP A 66 2.75 5.28 11.30
N PHE A 67 1.94 6.03 12.05
CA PHE A 67 0.80 6.75 11.49
C PHE A 67 1.21 7.89 10.58
N GLU A 68 2.31 8.55 10.90
CA GLU A 68 2.81 9.63 10.04
C GLU A 68 3.20 9.10 8.67
N LYS A 69 3.90 7.97 8.65
CA LYS A 69 4.31 7.37 7.38
C LYS A 69 3.09 6.91 6.58
N ALA A 70 2.11 6.34 7.28
CA ALA A 70 0.89 5.89 6.61
C ALA A 70 0.18 7.07 5.94
N VAL A 71 0.01 8.18 6.67
CA VAL A 71 -0.64 9.37 6.12
C VAL A 71 0.14 9.92 4.94
N GLU A 72 1.46 9.95 5.05
CA GLU A 72 2.32 10.43 3.98
C GLU A 72 2.13 9.62 2.70
N LEU A 73 2.06 8.29 2.84
CA LEU A 73 1.88 7.42 1.69
C LEU A 73 0.49 7.55 1.08
N TYR A 74 -0.54 7.68 1.92
CA TYR A 74 -1.89 7.91 1.41
C TYR A 74 -2.00 9.27 0.73
N ASP A 75 -1.25 10.27 1.20
CA ASP A 75 -1.21 11.57 0.51
C ASP A 75 -0.66 11.41 -0.90
N LYS A 76 0.37 10.56 -1.06
CA LYS A 76 0.90 10.31 -2.40
C LYS A 76 -0.16 9.68 -3.30
N VAL A 77 -0.91 8.71 -2.75
CA VAL A 77 -2.00 8.10 -3.52
C VAL A 77 -3.02 9.15 -3.93
N LEU A 78 -3.40 10.02 -3.01
CA LEU A 78 -4.42 11.03 -3.30
C LEU A 78 -3.93 12.11 -4.25
N ASN A 79 -2.62 12.37 -4.31
CA ASN A 79 -2.07 13.24 -5.33
C ASN A 79 -2.18 12.63 -6.72
N LEU A 80 -2.06 11.30 -6.81
CA LEU A 80 -2.17 10.59 -8.07
C LEU A 80 -3.62 10.30 -8.45
N GLU A 81 -4.44 9.98 -7.44
CA GLU A 81 -5.86 9.67 -7.62
C GLU A 81 -6.66 10.41 -6.54
N PRO A 82 -7.04 11.67 -6.79
CA PRO A 82 -7.76 12.44 -5.76
C PRO A 82 -9.08 11.85 -5.32
N ASP A 83 -9.71 11.02 -6.15
CA ASP A 83 -10.99 10.39 -5.84
C ASP A 83 -10.86 8.97 -5.31
N ASN A 84 -9.65 8.56 -4.92
CA ASN A 84 -9.45 7.23 -4.36
C ASN A 84 -10.06 7.18 -2.96
N ALA A 85 -11.26 6.59 -2.86
CA ALA A 85 -12.01 6.57 -1.61
C ALA A 85 -11.31 5.75 -0.53
N TRP A 86 -10.67 4.66 -0.91
CA TRP A 86 -9.94 3.83 0.04
C TRP A 86 -8.84 4.62 0.74
N ALA A 87 -8.02 5.31 -0.04
CA ALA A 87 -6.92 6.09 0.52
C ALA A 87 -7.43 7.25 1.38
N ARG A 88 -8.51 7.91 0.93
CA ARG A 88 -9.07 9.03 1.67
C ARG A 88 -9.58 8.58 3.04
N ASP A 89 -10.30 7.46 3.08
CA ASP A 89 -10.87 6.97 4.33
C ASP A 89 -9.77 6.47 5.27
N ALA A 90 -8.78 5.76 4.73
CA ALA A 90 -7.69 5.26 5.54
C ALA A 90 -6.84 6.40 6.09
N ARG A 91 -6.57 7.41 5.24
CA ARG A 91 -5.82 8.57 5.67
C ARG A 91 -6.52 9.27 6.84
N ARG A 92 -7.82 9.45 6.72
CA ARG A 92 -8.59 10.10 7.79
C ARG A 92 -8.49 9.31 9.09
N ARG A 93 -8.54 7.99 9.00
CA ARG A 93 -8.46 7.13 10.18
C ARG A 93 -7.13 7.30 10.89
N TYR A 94 -6.02 7.27 10.14
CA TYR A 94 -4.70 7.32 10.76
C TYR A 94 -4.28 8.73 11.15
N GLN A 95 -4.81 9.74 10.47
CA GLN A 95 -4.45 11.11 10.80
C GLN A 95 -4.85 11.50 12.22
N ARG A 96 -5.84 10.83 12.78
CA ARG A 96 -6.25 11.07 14.16
C ARG A 96 -5.09 10.88 15.15
N TYR A 97 -4.14 10.03 14.80
CA TYR A 97 -3.07 9.66 15.70
C TYR A 97 -1.78 10.42 15.43
N VAL A 98 -1.73 11.18 14.34
CA VAL A 98 -0.52 11.95 14.00
C VAL A 98 -0.44 13.15 14.92
N GLY A 99 0.74 13.34 15.52
CA GLY A 99 0.97 14.48 16.41
C GLY A 99 0.38 14.32 17.80
N ARG A 100 -0.15 13.15 18.12
CA ARG A 100 -0.66 12.89 19.47
C ARG A 100 0.44 12.29 20.32
N ASP A 101 0.55 12.75 21.51
CA ASP A 101 1.52 12.23 22.47
C ASP A 101 0.85 11.41 23.55
#